data_a1e6177e0e259d8f3bc479c0faa72b1d
#
_entry.id   a1e6177e0e259d8f3bc479c0faa72b1d
#
_cell.length_a   1.000
_cell.length_b   1.000
_cell.length_c   1.000
_cell.angle_alpha   90.00
_cell.angle_beta   90.00
_cell.angle_gamma   90.00
#
_symmetry.space_group_name_H-M   'P 1'
#
loop_
_entity.id
_entity.type
_entity.pdbx_description
1 polymer ?
#
loop_
_entity_poly.entity_id
_entity_poly.type
_entity_poly.pdbx_seq_one_letter_code
_entity_poly.pdbx_strand_id
1 'polypeptide(L)'
;SHPNIAFNLVSDDKTVISTNGSGRTNEVMAEIYGMKIAKDLVPINGETDDYVVNGFICKPEHTRSNRHYISIFINGRYIKNFVLNKAIIEGYHTLLPIGRYPIVYLNIEMDPILVDVNVHPTKLEVRLSKEQLLYDLINQKIKEAFRGMSLIPDTSLEKQKPKKSQKEIFEQQRIDFEAKRNQNTTQYQHISDKNESV
;
A
#
# COMPACT_ATOMS: atom_id res chain seq x y z
N SER A 1 -2.88 13.05 -7.37
CA SER A 1 -3.79 14.16 -7.71
C SER A 1 -4.53 13.94 -9.02
N HIS A 2 -3.94 13.26 -10.00
CA HIS A 2 -4.53 13.08 -11.34
C HIS A 2 -4.57 11.59 -11.72
N PRO A 3 -5.49 10.81 -11.15
CA PRO A 3 -5.56 9.37 -11.41
C PRO A 3 -5.99 9.04 -12.86
N ASN A 4 -6.52 10.03 -13.58
CA ASN A 4 -6.90 9.95 -14.99
C ASN A 4 -5.73 10.13 -15.97
N ILE A 5 -4.51 10.37 -15.47
CA ILE A 5 -3.31 10.50 -16.30
C ILE A 5 -2.43 9.26 -16.10
N ALA A 6 -2.00 8.65 -17.20
CA ALA A 6 -1.05 7.57 -17.18
C ALA A 6 0.37 8.12 -16.93
N PHE A 7 1.08 7.54 -15.96
CA PHE A 7 2.47 7.86 -15.65
C PHE A 7 3.33 6.63 -15.80
N ASN A 8 4.51 6.80 -16.36
CA ASN A 8 5.55 5.78 -16.39
C ASN A 8 6.86 6.39 -15.87
N LEU A 9 7.34 5.90 -14.74
CA LEU A 9 8.61 6.30 -14.15
C LEU A 9 9.63 5.19 -14.39
N VAL A 10 10.69 5.54 -15.11
CA VAL A 10 11.82 4.64 -15.41
C VAL A 10 13.07 5.17 -14.73
N SER A 11 13.81 4.30 -14.05
CA SER A 11 15.13 4.59 -13.46
C SER A 11 16.06 3.44 -13.79
N ASP A 12 17.26 3.73 -14.33
CA ASP A 12 18.27 2.77 -14.73
C ASP A 12 17.69 1.65 -15.64
N ASP A 13 16.94 2.05 -16.67
CA ASP A 13 16.23 1.19 -17.63
C ASP A 13 15.19 0.23 -17.02
N LYS A 14 14.82 0.45 -15.76
CA LYS A 14 13.78 -0.32 -15.07
C LYS A 14 12.56 0.54 -14.81
N THR A 15 11.38 0.03 -15.15
CA THR A 15 10.12 0.66 -14.77
C THR A 15 9.93 0.53 -13.26
N VAL A 16 9.90 1.68 -12.57
CA VAL A 16 9.70 1.78 -11.12
C VAL A 16 8.23 1.87 -10.76
N ILE A 17 7.49 2.70 -11.49
CA ILE A 17 6.04 2.89 -11.34
C ILE A 17 5.42 3.04 -12.72
N SER A 18 4.30 2.38 -12.94
CA SER A 18 3.49 2.55 -14.15
C SER A 18 2.02 2.61 -13.78
N THR A 19 1.32 3.67 -14.18
CA THR A 19 -0.12 3.83 -13.97
C THR A 19 -0.84 3.93 -15.30
N ASN A 20 -2.06 3.42 -15.35
CA ASN A 20 -2.84 3.30 -16.59
C ASN A 20 -3.75 4.50 -16.90
N GLY A 21 -3.84 5.48 -15.99
CA GLY A 21 -4.73 6.65 -16.18
C GLY A 21 -6.22 6.31 -16.12
N SER A 22 -6.62 5.25 -15.41
CA SER A 22 -8.01 4.79 -15.35
C SER A 22 -8.97 5.73 -14.60
N GLY A 23 -8.47 6.77 -13.94
CA GLY A 23 -9.25 7.64 -13.06
C GLY A 23 -9.50 7.05 -11.67
N ARG A 24 -9.11 5.82 -11.42
CA ARG A 24 -9.36 5.12 -10.16
C ARG A 24 -8.17 5.27 -9.20
N THR A 25 -8.37 6.07 -8.15
CA THR A 25 -7.33 6.35 -7.15
C THR A 25 -6.84 5.09 -6.43
N ASN A 26 -7.73 4.13 -6.15
CA ASN A 26 -7.35 2.87 -5.52
C ASN A 26 -6.37 2.04 -6.35
N GLU A 27 -6.47 2.07 -7.69
CA GLU A 27 -5.48 1.42 -8.58
C GLU A 27 -4.13 2.11 -8.50
N VAL A 28 -4.11 3.43 -8.54
CA VAL A 28 -2.87 4.21 -8.36
C VAL A 28 -2.22 3.90 -7.00
N MET A 29 -3.03 3.78 -5.95
CA MET A 29 -2.53 3.40 -4.62
C MET A 29 -1.96 1.97 -4.61
N ALA A 30 -2.58 1.04 -5.37
CA ALA A 30 -2.08 -0.32 -5.50
C ALA A 30 -0.72 -0.38 -6.20
N GLU A 31 -0.52 0.41 -7.24
CA GLU A 31 0.77 0.51 -7.95
C GLU A 31 1.87 1.12 -7.08
N ILE A 32 1.54 2.13 -6.27
CA ILE A 32 2.52 2.83 -5.44
C ILE A 32 2.86 2.04 -4.16
N TYR A 33 1.87 1.47 -3.49
CA TYR A 33 2.02 0.86 -2.16
C TYR A 33 1.93 -0.66 -2.16
N GLY A 34 1.54 -1.25 -3.28
CA GLY A 34 1.35 -2.68 -3.45
C GLY A 34 -0.06 -3.17 -3.11
N MET A 35 -0.45 -4.29 -3.71
CA MET A 35 -1.79 -4.88 -3.58
C MET A 35 -2.19 -5.21 -2.14
N LYS A 36 -1.22 -5.54 -1.28
CA LYS A 36 -1.50 -5.84 0.13
C LYS A 36 -2.10 -4.62 0.85
N ILE A 37 -1.49 -3.44 0.65
CA ILE A 37 -1.98 -2.20 1.23
C ILE A 37 -3.28 -1.75 0.57
N ALA A 38 -3.38 -1.90 -0.75
CA ALA A 38 -4.56 -1.50 -1.50
C ALA A 38 -5.85 -2.23 -1.06
N LYS A 39 -5.76 -3.49 -0.66
CA LYS A 39 -6.89 -4.28 -0.13
C LYS A 39 -7.36 -3.80 1.25
N ASP A 40 -6.48 -3.17 2.00
CA ASP A 40 -6.76 -2.67 3.34
C ASP A 40 -7.03 -1.15 3.38
N LEU A 41 -7.26 -0.56 2.20
CA LEU A 41 -7.73 0.81 2.08
C LEU A 41 -9.23 0.91 2.38
N VAL A 42 -9.57 1.82 3.27
CA VAL A 42 -10.94 2.14 3.65
C VAL A 42 -11.28 3.49 3.04
N PRO A 43 -12.33 3.60 2.21
CA PRO A 43 -12.77 4.87 1.68
C PRO A 43 -13.37 5.73 2.79
N ILE A 44 -13.09 7.02 2.74
CA ILE A 44 -13.74 8.02 3.59
C ILE A 44 -14.32 9.13 2.73
N ASN A 45 -15.51 9.56 3.09
CA ASN A 45 -16.20 10.67 2.46
C ASN A 45 -16.81 11.55 3.53
N GLY A 46 -16.71 12.85 3.36
CA GLY A 46 -17.30 13.84 4.26
C GLY A 46 -17.63 15.10 3.50
N GLU A 47 -18.71 15.74 3.87
CA GLU A 47 -19.17 16.96 3.22
C GLU A 47 -19.70 17.92 4.28
N THR A 48 -19.44 19.19 4.07
CA THR A 48 -20.01 20.34 4.79
C THR A 48 -20.32 21.42 3.77
N ASP A 49 -20.91 22.52 4.19
CA ASP A 49 -21.19 23.65 3.30
C ASP A 49 -19.92 24.24 2.65
N ASP A 50 -18.78 24.09 3.29
CA ASP A 50 -17.51 24.68 2.86
C ASP A 50 -16.53 23.67 2.23
N TYR A 51 -16.68 22.37 2.52
CA TYR A 51 -15.69 21.35 2.17
C TYR A 51 -16.31 20.05 1.70
N VAL A 52 -15.72 19.47 0.67
CA VAL A 52 -15.94 18.09 0.28
C VAL A 52 -14.62 17.32 0.46
N VAL A 53 -14.62 16.30 1.30
CA VAL A 53 -13.45 15.48 1.61
C VAL A 53 -13.68 14.08 1.08
N ASN A 54 -12.83 13.63 0.18
CA ASN A 54 -12.83 12.28 -0.37
C ASN A 54 -11.45 11.67 -0.21
N GLY A 55 -11.37 10.38 0.08
CA GLY A 55 -10.06 9.76 0.18
C GLY A 55 -10.06 8.32 0.63
N PHE A 56 -8.86 7.86 0.94
CA PHE A 56 -8.60 6.52 1.42
C PHE A 56 -7.68 6.58 2.62
N ILE A 57 -8.01 5.82 3.64
CA ILE A 57 -7.18 5.59 4.82
C ILE A 57 -6.84 4.10 4.90
N CYS A 58 -5.62 3.77 5.28
CA CYS A 58 -5.24 2.38 5.44
C CYS A 58 -5.56 1.90 6.86
N LYS A 59 -5.89 0.61 6.99
CA LYS A 59 -6.05 -0.01 8.31
C LYS A 59 -4.81 0.20 9.19
N PRO A 60 -4.97 0.33 10.51
CA PRO A 60 -3.88 0.66 11.44
C PRO A 60 -2.76 -0.39 11.52
N GLU A 61 -2.95 -1.57 10.96
CA GLU A 61 -1.92 -2.61 10.82
C GLU A 61 -0.77 -2.18 9.89
N HIS A 62 -1.06 -1.30 8.92
CA HIS A 62 -0.09 -0.79 7.96
C HIS A 62 0.38 0.60 8.35
N THR A 63 1.44 0.67 9.13
CA THR A 63 2.02 1.94 9.58
C THR A 63 3.40 2.19 8.99
N ARG A 64 3.84 3.44 9.03
CA ARG A 64 5.14 3.90 8.56
C ARG A 64 5.87 4.66 9.67
N SER A 65 7.20 4.77 9.55
CA SER A 65 8.05 5.49 10.51
C SER A 65 8.03 7.02 10.32
N ASN A 66 7.50 7.49 9.22
CA ASN A 66 7.42 8.91 8.93
C ASN A 66 6.07 9.30 8.32
N ARG A 67 5.77 10.61 8.35
CA ARG A 67 4.50 11.18 7.87
C ARG A 67 4.43 11.43 6.36
N HIS A 68 5.45 11.08 5.59
CA HIS A 68 5.45 11.28 4.14
C HIS A 68 4.41 10.43 3.40
N TYR A 69 3.83 9.45 4.07
CA TYR A 69 2.76 8.60 3.55
C TYR A 69 1.36 9.17 3.80
N ILE A 70 1.27 10.36 4.40
CA ILE A 70 0.05 11.14 4.50
C ILE A 70 0.08 12.15 3.34
N SER A 71 -0.75 11.91 2.34
CA SER A 71 -0.85 12.73 1.14
C SER A 71 -2.17 13.50 1.17
N ILE A 72 -2.10 14.82 1.27
CA ILE A 72 -3.26 15.70 1.31
C ILE A 72 -3.24 16.59 0.07
N PHE A 73 -4.36 16.64 -0.61
CA PHE A 73 -4.56 17.49 -1.78
C PHE A 73 -5.72 18.45 -1.51
N ILE A 74 -5.54 19.72 -1.89
CA ILE A 74 -6.60 20.73 -1.88
C ILE A 74 -6.78 21.24 -3.31
N ASN A 75 -7.98 21.10 -3.86
CA ASN A 75 -8.31 21.47 -5.24
C ASN A 75 -7.26 20.93 -6.25
N GLY A 76 -6.85 19.65 -6.06
CA GLY A 76 -5.86 18.96 -6.89
C GLY A 76 -4.39 19.27 -6.59
N ARG A 77 -4.08 20.22 -5.68
CA ARG A 77 -2.72 20.59 -5.31
C ARG A 77 -2.27 19.83 -4.06
N TYR A 78 -1.11 19.17 -4.15
CA TYR A 78 -0.47 18.57 -2.97
C TYR A 78 -0.05 19.65 -1.97
N ILE A 79 -0.42 19.46 -0.70
CA ILE A 79 -0.08 20.37 0.38
C ILE A 79 0.51 19.64 1.59
N LYS A 80 1.25 20.39 2.40
CA LYS A 80 1.71 20.01 3.72
C LYS A 80 1.05 20.93 4.74
N ASN A 81 0.20 20.36 5.58
CA ASN A 81 -0.46 21.12 6.63
C ASN A 81 -0.36 20.34 7.95
N PHE A 82 0.20 20.98 8.96
CA PHE A 82 0.43 20.37 10.27
C PHE A 82 -0.88 20.05 10.99
N VAL A 83 -1.85 20.95 10.90
CA VAL A 83 -3.14 20.82 11.60
C VAL A 83 -3.95 19.66 11.03
N LEU A 84 -4.00 19.54 9.71
CA LEU A 84 -4.68 18.42 9.05
C LEU A 84 -3.96 17.08 9.30
N ASN A 85 -2.63 17.07 9.32
CA ASN A 85 -1.87 15.87 9.72
C ASN A 85 -2.20 15.45 11.16
N LYS A 86 -2.34 16.43 12.08
CA LYS A 86 -2.75 16.19 13.46
C LYS A 86 -4.16 15.61 13.51
N ALA A 87 -5.11 16.19 12.76
CA ALA A 87 -6.48 15.69 12.65
C ALA A 87 -6.54 14.22 12.25
N ILE A 88 -5.73 13.84 11.24
CA ILE A 88 -5.62 12.47 10.76
C ILE A 88 -5.10 11.55 11.88
N ILE A 89 -3.97 11.89 12.49
CA ILE A 89 -3.33 11.05 13.52
C ILE A 89 -4.28 10.89 14.72
N GLU A 90 -4.93 11.96 15.16
CA GLU A 90 -5.90 11.90 16.25
C GLU A 90 -7.20 11.18 15.88
N GLY A 91 -7.56 11.16 14.60
CA GLY A 91 -8.67 10.34 14.09
C GLY A 91 -8.42 8.84 14.27
N TYR A 92 -7.17 8.39 14.08
CA TYR A 92 -6.78 7.02 14.39
C TYR A 92 -6.70 6.74 15.89
N HIS A 93 -6.54 7.77 16.72
CA HIS A 93 -6.44 7.67 18.17
C HIS A 93 -5.44 6.60 18.64
N THR A 94 -5.87 5.69 19.54
CA THR A 94 -5.03 4.60 20.09
C THR A 94 -4.74 3.46 19.12
N LEU A 95 -5.29 3.50 17.91
CA LEU A 95 -5.06 2.45 16.91
C LEU A 95 -3.65 2.47 16.31
N LEU A 96 -2.94 3.61 16.41
CA LEU A 96 -1.57 3.71 15.94
C LEU A 96 -0.58 3.50 17.08
N PRO A 97 0.45 2.67 16.87
CA PRO A 97 1.58 2.60 17.81
C PRO A 97 2.29 3.97 17.91
N ILE A 98 2.89 4.23 19.06
CA ILE A 98 3.65 5.47 19.31
C ILE A 98 4.74 5.65 18.25
N GLY A 99 4.84 6.85 17.69
CA GLY A 99 5.84 7.19 16.67
C GLY A 99 5.57 6.58 15.28
N ARG A 100 4.39 6.01 15.07
CA ARG A 100 3.99 5.46 13.77
C ARG A 100 2.93 6.32 13.11
N TYR A 101 2.93 6.32 11.78
CA TYR A 101 2.07 7.14 10.94
C TYR A 101 1.26 6.27 9.98
N PRO A 102 0.01 6.63 9.69
CA PRO A 102 -0.82 5.89 8.76
C PRO A 102 -0.45 6.19 7.30
N ILE A 103 -0.91 5.33 6.39
CA ILE A 103 -0.93 5.61 4.96
C ILE A 103 -2.29 6.20 4.64
N VAL A 104 -2.31 7.44 4.15
CA VAL A 104 -3.53 8.22 3.91
C VAL A 104 -3.42 8.99 2.61
N TYR A 105 -4.49 8.99 1.85
CA TYR A 105 -4.72 9.88 0.72
C TYR A 105 -6.02 10.64 0.95
N LEU A 106 -5.95 11.96 0.99
CA LEU A 106 -7.13 12.84 1.06
C LEU A 106 -7.14 13.81 -0.11
N ASN A 107 -8.27 13.92 -0.75
CA ASN A 107 -8.59 15.01 -1.69
C ASN A 107 -9.68 15.88 -1.07
N ILE A 108 -9.40 17.16 -0.93
CA ILE A 108 -10.28 18.14 -0.32
C ILE A 108 -10.64 19.16 -1.39
N GLU A 109 -11.90 19.31 -1.64
CA GLU A 109 -12.43 20.34 -2.53
C GLU A 109 -13.09 21.43 -1.71
N MET A 110 -12.80 22.69 -2.04
CA MET A 110 -13.33 23.86 -1.35
C MET A 110 -13.32 25.08 -2.26
N ASP A 111 -14.10 26.09 -1.91
CA ASP A 111 -14.03 27.39 -2.58
C ASP A 111 -12.61 27.96 -2.47
N PRO A 112 -11.97 28.34 -3.58
CA PRO A 112 -10.64 28.97 -3.57
C PRO A 112 -10.52 30.18 -2.64
N ILE A 113 -11.60 30.88 -2.31
CA ILE A 113 -11.59 32.02 -1.38
C ILE A 113 -11.25 31.60 0.06
N LEU A 114 -11.46 30.33 0.39
CA LEU A 114 -11.18 29.77 1.71
C LEU A 114 -9.72 29.32 1.89
N VAL A 115 -8.93 29.35 0.83
CA VAL A 115 -7.53 28.91 0.85
C VAL A 115 -6.60 29.98 0.35
N ASP A 116 -5.64 30.40 1.19
CA ASP A 116 -4.53 31.23 0.78
C ASP A 116 -3.29 30.35 0.51
N VAL A 117 -2.87 30.28 -0.75
CA VAL A 117 -1.72 29.49 -1.21
C VAL A 117 -0.43 30.32 -1.22
N ASN A 118 -0.51 31.64 -1.07
CA ASN A 118 0.66 32.51 -1.14
C ASN A 118 1.33 32.72 0.24
N VAL A 119 1.48 31.64 0.98
CA VAL A 119 2.09 31.68 2.33
C VAL A 119 3.58 31.37 2.29
N HIS A 120 4.03 30.50 1.39
CA HIS A 120 5.42 30.07 1.28
C HIS A 120 5.86 29.99 -0.20
N PRO A 121 7.13 30.29 -0.53
CA PRO A 121 7.64 30.24 -1.93
C PRO A 121 7.40 28.88 -2.62
N THR A 122 7.50 27.78 -1.90
CA THR A 122 7.26 26.43 -2.44
C THR A 122 5.78 26.13 -2.69
N LYS A 123 4.86 26.96 -2.15
CA LYS A 123 3.40 26.79 -2.22
C LYS A 123 2.91 25.41 -1.76
N LEU A 124 3.69 24.75 -0.92
CA LEU A 124 3.30 23.50 -0.27
C LEU A 124 2.51 23.72 1.01
N GLU A 125 2.67 24.89 1.61
CA GLU A 125 1.94 25.30 2.80
C GLU A 125 0.82 26.27 2.40
N VAL A 126 -0.33 26.10 2.99
CA VAL A 126 -1.51 26.91 2.75
C VAL A 126 -2.11 27.35 4.07
N ARG A 127 -2.72 28.53 4.08
CA ARG A 127 -3.57 28.99 5.19
C ARG A 127 -5.02 28.73 4.81
N LEU A 128 -5.74 28.06 5.69
CA LEU A 128 -7.14 27.72 5.51
C LEU A 128 -8.02 28.61 6.40
N SER A 129 -9.04 29.22 5.81
CA SER A 129 -10.14 29.79 6.57
C SER A 129 -10.93 28.64 7.20
N LYS A 130 -11.43 28.80 8.42
CA LYS A 130 -12.23 27.75 9.12
C LYS A 130 -11.51 26.40 9.25
N GLU A 131 -10.18 26.38 9.38
CA GLU A 131 -9.35 25.17 9.45
C GLU A 131 -9.82 24.19 10.54
N GLN A 132 -10.38 24.68 11.64
CA GLN A 132 -10.89 23.84 12.71
C GLN A 132 -12.09 22.99 12.27
N LEU A 133 -12.99 23.52 11.45
CA LEU A 133 -14.12 22.74 10.92
C LEU A 133 -13.65 21.57 10.06
N LEU A 134 -12.64 21.83 9.21
CA LEU A 134 -12.03 20.78 8.39
C LEU A 134 -11.28 19.75 9.22
N TYR A 135 -10.59 20.19 10.28
CA TYR A 135 -9.96 19.30 11.27
C TYR A 135 -10.99 18.36 11.90
N ASP A 136 -12.11 18.92 12.40
CA ASP A 136 -13.15 18.15 13.08
C ASP A 136 -13.81 17.16 12.12
N LEU A 137 -14.08 17.57 10.89
CA LEU A 137 -14.64 16.71 9.85
C LEU A 137 -13.73 15.51 9.55
N ILE A 138 -12.44 15.74 9.29
CA ILE A 138 -11.47 14.67 8.99
C ILE A 138 -11.35 13.72 10.20
N ASN A 139 -11.17 14.27 11.40
CA ASN A 139 -11.04 13.50 12.63
C ASN A 139 -12.25 12.60 12.86
N GLN A 140 -13.45 13.16 12.72
CA GLN A 140 -14.69 12.43 12.87
C GLN A 140 -14.84 11.32 11.84
N LYS A 141 -14.59 11.61 10.55
CA LYS A 141 -14.75 10.63 9.46
C LYS A 141 -13.79 9.45 9.61
N ILE A 142 -12.57 9.68 10.06
CA ILE A 142 -11.62 8.61 10.35
C ILE A 142 -12.09 7.75 11.53
N LYS A 143 -12.57 8.36 12.61
CA LYS A 143 -13.13 7.61 13.73
C LYS A 143 -14.36 6.79 13.33
N GLU A 144 -15.24 7.36 12.51
CA GLU A 144 -16.43 6.66 12.00
C GLU A 144 -16.03 5.45 11.13
N ALA A 145 -15.04 5.61 10.27
CA ALA A 145 -14.55 4.54 9.39
C ALA A 145 -14.04 3.30 10.15
N PHE A 146 -13.46 3.50 11.33
CA PHE A 146 -12.98 2.40 12.18
C PHE A 146 -13.98 1.96 13.24
N ARG A 147 -15.08 2.70 13.43
CA ARG A 147 -16.14 2.32 14.39
C ARG A 147 -16.84 1.05 13.90
N GLY A 148 -16.75 -0.02 14.67
CA GLY A 148 -17.38 -1.31 14.35
C GLY A 148 -16.56 -2.20 13.42
N MET A 149 -15.39 -1.77 12.94
CA MET A 149 -14.45 -2.69 12.33
C MET A 149 -13.86 -3.58 13.43
N SER A 150 -13.94 -4.89 13.21
CA SER A 150 -13.11 -5.83 13.96
C SER A 150 -11.66 -5.61 13.52
N LEU A 151 -10.91 -4.84 14.33
CA LEU A 151 -9.47 -4.63 14.12
C LEU A 151 -8.64 -5.81 14.63
N ILE A 152 -9.28 -6.94 14.91
CA ILE A 152 -8.58 -8.19 15.16
C ILE A 152 -7.93 -8.55 13.82
N PRO A 153 -6.59 -8.64 13.75
CA PRO A 153 -5.92 -9.15 12.56
C PRO A 153 -6.59 -10.48 12.21
N ASP A 154 -7.00 -10.61 10.95
CA ASP A 154 -7.53 -11.87 10.48
C ASP A 154 -6.37 -12.87 10.54
N THR A 155 -6.21 -13.51 11.70
CA THR A 155 -5.33 -14.64 11.92
C THR A 155 -5.90 -15.90 11.28
N SER A 156 -6.75 -15.77 10.25
CA SER A 156 -6.85 -16.78 9.25
C SER A 156 -5.44 -16.91 8.66
N LEU A 157 -4.66 -17.71 9.38
CA LEU A 157 -3.40 -18.25 8.94
C LEU A 157 -3.56 -18.50 7.43
N GLU A 158 -2.98 -17.62 6.59
CA GLU A 158 -2.42 -18.17 5.37
C GLU A 158 -1.70 -19.40 5.86
N LYS A 159 -2.27 -20.58 5.59
CA LYS A 159 -1.59 -21.85 5.76
C LYS A 159 -0.31 -21.67 4.97
N GLN A 160 0.71 -21.14 5.61
CA GLN A 160 2.06 -21.23 5.11
C GLN A 160 2.21 -22.72 4.88
N LYS A 161 2.21 -23.13 3.61
CA LYS A 161 2.60 -24.47 3.25
C LYS A 161 3.82 -24.75 4.10
N PRO A 162 3.81 -25.77 4.95
CA PRO A 162 4.91 -25.99 5.89
C PRO A 162 6.19 -25.91 5.08
N LYS A 163 7.08 -24.98 5.41
CA LYS A 163 8.41 -24.94 4.84
C LYS A 163 8.97 -26.31 5.12
N LYS A 164 9.13 -27.14 4.08
CA LYS A 164 9.72 -28.46 4.21
C LYS A 164 10.95 -28.30 5.10
N SER A 165 11.03 -29.10 6.15
CA SER A 165 12.17 -29.02 7.06
C SER A 165 13.45 -29.26 6.26
N GLN A 166 14.58 -28.69 6.69
CA GLN A 166 15.85 -28.94 6.00
C GLN A 166 16.13 -30.45 5.82
N LYS A 167 15.66 -31.28 6.75
CA LYS A 167 15.74 -32.75 6.66
C LYS A 167 14.93 -33.30 5.47
N GLU A 168 13.69 -32.81 5.27
CA GLU A 168 12.83 -33.27 4.16
C GLU A 168 13.35 -32.81 2.80
N ILE A 169 13.97 -31.63 2.73
CA ILE A 169 14.63 -31.13 1.51
C ILE A 169 15.86 -31.99 1.18
N PHE A 170 16.66 -32.36 2.20
CA PHE A 170 17.84 -33.19 2.03
C PHE A 170 17.48 -34.63 1.64
N GLU A 171 16.41 -35.18 2.20
CA GLU A 171 15.92 -36.51 1.90
C GLU A 171 15.33 -36.60 0.48
N GLN A 172 14.60 -35.56 0.06
CA GLN A 172 14.09 -35.45 -1.31
C GLN A 172 15.24 -35.36 -2.33
N GLN A 173 16.25 -34.56 -2.05
CA GLN A 173 17.43 -34.44 -2.91
C GLN A 173 18.24 -35.75 -3.00
N ARG A 174 18.27 -36.54 -1.91
CA ARG A 174 18.94 -37.84 -1.89
C ARG A 174 18.19 -38.86 -2.74
N ILE A 175 16.88 -38.90 -2.64
CA ILE A 175 16.01 -39.79 -3.46
C ILE A 175 16.13 -39.43 -4.95
N ASP A 176 16.10 -38.14 -5.30
CA ASP A 176 16.24 -37.68 -6.69
C ASP A 176 17.63 -37.99 -7.27
N PHE A 177 18.67 -37.93 -6.44
CA PHE A 177 20.05 -38.28 -6.85
C PHE A 177 20.21 -39.79 -7.04
N GLU A 178 19.65 -40.60 -6.17
CA GLU A 178 19.65 -42.09 -6.33
C GLU A 178 18.84 -42.53 -7.54
N ALA A 179 17.69 -41.91 -7.82
CA ALA A 179 16.89 -42.20 -9.01
C ALA A 179 17.65 -41.89 -10.32
N LYS A 180 18.32 -40.75 -10.36
CA LYS A 180 19.17 -40.37 -11.53
C LYS A 180 20.37 -41.32 -11.71
N ARG A 181 20.96 -41.78 -10.63
CA ARG A 181 22.09 -42.73 -10.66
C ARG A 181 21.66 -44.09 -11.22
N ASN A 182 20.50 -44.58 -10.80
CA ASN A 182 19.97 -45.86 -11.30
C ASN A 182 19.56 -45.79 -12.77
N GLN A 183 19.03 -44.68 -13.26
CA GLN A 183 18.74 -44.50 -14.69
C GLN A 183 20.01 -44.51 -15.56
N ASN A 184 21.07 -43.92 -15.09
CA ASN A 184 22.36 -43.92 -15.81
C ASN A 184 23.00 -45.33 -15.82
N THR A 185 22.86 -46.11 -14.76
CA THR A 185 23.42 -47.48 -14.68
C THR A 185 22.70 -48.42 -15.64
N THR A 186 21.39 -48.30 -15.81
CA THR A 186 20.62 -49.11 -16.79
C THR A 186 20.99 -48.74 -18.24
N GLN A 187 21.35 -47.51 -18.51
CA GLN A 187 21.75 -47.07 -19.84
C GLN A 187 23.13 -47.60 -20.23
N TYR A 188 24.06 -47.78 -19.29
CA TYR A 188 25.37 -48.36 -19.54
C TYR A 188 25.32 -49.88 -19.73
N GLN A 189 24.44 -50.59 -19.07
CA GLN A 189 24.23 -52.01 -19.28
C GLN A 189 23.66 -52.34 -20.66
N HIS A 190 22.72 -51.53 -21.16
CA HIS A 190 22.16 -51.71 -22.53
C HIS A 190 23.16 -51.43 -23.66
N ILE A 191 24.23 -50.71 -23.40
CA ILE A 191 25.30 -50.42 -24.38
C ILE A 191 26.32 -51.57 -24.38
N SER A 192 26.60 -52.21 -23.25
CA SER A 192 27.50 -53.37 -23.14
C SER A 192 26.96 -54.61 -23.85
N ASP A 193 25.66 -54.89 -23.71
CA ASP A 193 25.02 -56.04 -24.34
C ASP A 193 24.87 -55.96 -25.86
N LYS A 194 25.04 -54.77 -26.45
CA LYS A 194 25.04 -54.58 -27.90
C LYS A 194 26.39 -54.77 -28.55
N ASN A 195 27.49 -54.79 -27.78
CA ASN A 195 28.85 -54.91 -28.32
C ASN A 195 29.41 -56.34 -28.20
N GLU A 196 28.67 -57.31 -27.61
CA GLU A 196 29.07 -58.73 -27.55
C GLU A 196 28.39 -59.63 -28.59
N SER A 197 27.63 -59.03 -29.54
CA SER A 197 26.93 -59.78 -30.57
C SER A 197 27.34 -59.30 -32.00
N VAL A 198 28.65 -59.36 -32.26
CA VAL A 198 29.22 -59.30 -33.64
C VAL A 198 30.30 -60.36 -33.74
#